data_d79d25f92c0927ce2be0ab71f72b8d30
#
_entry.id   d79d25f92c0927ce2be0ab71f72b8d30
#
_cell.length_a   1.000
_cell.length_b   1.000
_cell.length_c   1.000
_cell.angle_alpha   90.00
_cell.angle_beta   90.00
_cell.angle_gamma   90.00
#
_symmetry.space_group_name_H-M   'P 1'
#
loop_
_entity.id
_entity.type
_entity.pdbx_description
1 polymer ?
#
loop_
_entity_poly.entity_id
_entity_poly.type
_entity_poly.pdbx_seq_one_letter_code
_entity_poly.pdbx_strand_id
1 'polypeptide(L)'
;MTPPRHLATPLVPAMLAVVVALAAGASSQAHGQSAGLSGAMRPTFEVGVYEGVPWPIIPSPVWPPPPAPRASAPPPPAETRAAARILEVLDAVQRTMRETRYQHATVVREREGVYLWDCSGMAAWVLRRAAPVAMRQITRPRPVARDFVRAIERAPAERAAAGWQRIERLADARPGDLFAWRRPRGFPSRNTGHVGFVVDRPLPVQGMPGAYAVRVADATSFGHQDDTRADDEDGGFGFGTLVFLTDEAGRGTSYGWLGTQSEGYVVTPIVIGRVSR
;
A
#
# COMPACT_ATOMS: atom_id res chain seq x y z
N MET A 1 -2.62 -53.31 29.83
CA MET A 1 -3.72 -52.30 29.85
C MET A 1 -3.11 -50.98 30.32
N THR A 2 -2.82 -50.09 29.36
CA THR A 2 -2.22 -48.77 29.58
C THR A 2 -3.26 -47.71 29.16
N PRO A 3 -3.56 -46.69 29.99
CA PRO A 3 -4.59 -45.71 29.65
C PRO A 3 -4.11 -44.68 28.62
N PRO A 4 -5.01 -44.05 27.84
CA PRO A 4 -4.67 -43.12 26.81
C PRO A 4 -4.24 -41.75 27.35
N ARG A 5 -3.20 -41.17 26.77
CA ARG A 5 -2.73 -39.82 27.02
C ARG A 5 -3.65 -38.80 26.34
N HIS A 6 -4.25 -37.92 27.12
CA HIS A 6 -4.94 -36.74 26.64
C HIS A 6 -3.93 -35.73 26.06
N LEU A 7 -4.07 -35.46 24.79
CA LEU A 7 -3.39 -34.34 24.12
C LEU A 7 -4.14 -33.05 24.43
N ALA A 8 -3.47 -32.15 25.12
CA ALA A 8 -3.96 -30.79 25.34
C ALA A 8 -3.80 -29.95 24.08
N THR A 9 -4.90 -29.40 23.62
CA THR A 9 -4.96 -28.44 22.52
C THR A 9 -4.45 -27.07 23.02
N PRO A 10 -3.55 -26.37 22.35
CA PRO A 10 -3.17 -25.03 22.74
C PRO A 10 -4.28 -24.04 22.35
N LEU A 11 -4.74 -23.27 23.33
CA LEU A 11 -5.59 -22.10 23.17
C LEU A 11 -4.84 -21.04 22.34
N VAL A 12 -5.39 -20.68 21.20
CA VAL A 12 -5.00 -19.51 20.40
C VAL A 12 -5.70 -18.30 21.04
N PRO A 13 -5.00 -17.24 21.43
CA PRO A 13 -5.64 -16.03 21.90
C PRO A 13 -6.35 -15.30 20.75
N ALA A 14 -7.65 -15.11 20.89
CA ALA A 14 -8.47 -14.28 20.03
C ALA A 14 -7.95 -12.83 20.05
N MET A 15 -7.60 -12.30 18.88
CA MET A 15 -7.37 -10.87 18.72
C MET A 15 -8.70 -10.13 18.81
N LEU A 16 -8.80 -9.29 19.82
CA LEU A 16 -9.95 -8.44 20.12
C LEU A 16 -10.03 -7.32 19.07
N ALA A 17 -11.09 -7.32 18.27
CA ALA A 17 -11.44 -6.20 17.43
C ALA A 17 -11.98 -5.08 18.34
N VAL A 18 -11.29 -3.95 18.38
CA VAL A 18 -11.75 -2.76 19.12
C VAL A 18 -12.61 -1.92 18.18
N VAL A 19 -13.92 -1.98 18.42
CA VAL A 19 -14.90 -1.02 17.88
C VAL A 19 -14.79 0.24 18.73
N VAL A 20 -14.38 1.35 18.14
CA VAL A 20 -14.38 2.66 18.80
C VAL A 20 -15.79 3.26 18.70
N ALA A 21 -16.49 3.35 19.84
CA ALA A 21 -17.75 4.06 19.96
C ALA A 21 -17.48 5.58 20.06
N LEU A 22 -18.08 6.35 19.16
CA LEU A 22 -18.11 7.81 19.20
C LEU A 22 -19.06 8.31 20.29
N ALA A 23 -18.54 9.10 21.21
CA ALA A 23 -19.34 9.92 22.12
C ALA A 23 -19.62 11.29 21.46
N ALA A 24 -20.91 11.59 21.24
CA ALA A 24 -21.38 12.90 20.81
C ALA A 24 -21.42 13.88 21.99
N GLY A 25 -20.83 15.02 21.83
CA GLY A 25 -20.84 16.12 22.80
C GLY A 25 -21.13 17.47 22.14
N ALA A 26 -22.22 18.06 22.55
CA ALA A 26 -22.98 19.25 22.23
C ALA A 26 -22.25 20.54 21.82
N SER A 27 -22.92 21.21 20.90
CA SER A 27 -23.06 22.66 20.55
C SER A 27 -22.52 23.73 21.47
N SER A 28 -21.90 24.75 20.82
CA SER A 28 -22.10 26.16 21.21
C SER A 28 -21.93 27.10 20.02
N GLN A 29 -22.89 28.02 19.88
CA GLN A 29 -22.95 29.09 18.86
C GLN A 29 -21.91 30.18 19.16
N ALA A 30 -21.31 30.77 18.13
CA ALA A 30 -20.95 32.18 18.14
C ALA A 30 -20.72 32.75 16.73
N HIS A 31 -21.30 33.90 16.56
CA HIS A 31 -21.36 34.91 15.52
C HIS A 31 -20.08 35.19 14.72
N GLY A 32 -20.32 35.57 13.47
CA GLY A 32 -19.39 35.91 12.42
C GLY A 32 -18.46 37.06 12.61
N GLN A 33 -17.45 37.07 11.75
CA GLN A 33 -16.95 38.25 11.02
C GLN A 33 -15.99 37.78 9.92
N SER A 34 -16.19 38.33 8.74
CA SER A 34 -15.37 38.15 7.56
C SER A 34 -14.06 38.90 7.66
N ALA A 35 -12.93 38.28 7.41
CA ALA A 35 -11.70 38.95 7.00
C ALA A 35 -10.71 37.97 6.35
N GLY A 36 -10.31 38.28 5.11
CA GLY A 36 -8.99 38.08 4.54
C GLY A 36 -8.42 36.69 4.42
N LEU A 37 -8.65 36.01 3.28
CA LEU A 37 -7.91 34.84 2.85
C LEU A 37 -6.50 35.21 2.39
N SER A 38 -5.50 34.97 3.21
CA SER A 38 -4.13 34.67 2.77
C SER A 38 -3.39 34.03 3.94
N GLY A 39 -3.37 32.72 3.96
CA GLY A 39 -2.63 31.93 4.92
C GLY A 39 -2.65 30.48 4.44
N ALA A 40 -1.54 30.02 3.86
CA ALA A 40 -1.33 28.61 3.62
C ALA A 40 -1.55 27.88 4.95
N MET A 41 -2.63 27.09 5.05
CA MET A 41 -2.91 26.26 6.21
C MET A 41 -1.75 25.26 6.36
N ARG A 42 -0.86 25.52 7.31
CA ARG A 42 0.09 24.52 7.79
C ARG A 42 -0.72 23.41 8.44
N PRO A 43 -0.59 22.14 8.02
CA PRO A 43 -1.26 21.05 8.70
C PRO A 43 -0.75 20.99 10.14
N THR A 44 -1.65 21.17 11.10
CA THR A 44 -1.37 20.85 12.50
C THR A 44 -1.38 19.35 12.63
N PHE A 45 -0.24 18.77 12.97
CA PHE A 45 -0.11 17.34 13.21
C PHE A 45 -0.73 17.02 14.57
N GLU A 46 -1.84 16.27 14.58
CA GLU A 46 -2.24 15.56 15.79
C GLU A 46 -1.46 14.24 15.87
N VAL A 47 -0.92 13.98 17.04
CA VAL A 47 -0.22 12.74 17.33
C VAL A 47 -1.24 11.76 17.89
N GLY A 48 -1.63 10.78 17.11
CA GLY A 48 -2.45 9.66 17.60
C GLY A 48 -1.65 8.81 18.58
N VAL A 49 -2.28 8.39 19.67
CA VAL A 49 -1.68 7.51 20.67
C VAL A 49 -2.29 6.11 20.50
N TYR A 50 -1.46 5.14 20.13
CA TYR A 50 -1.81 3.72 20.12
C TYR A 50 -0.93 3.02 21.16
N GLU A 51 -1.54 2.42 22.17
CA GLU A 51 -0.85 1.76 23.31
C GLU A 51 0.26 2.62 23.96
N GLY A 52 0.04 3.93 24.09
CA GLY A 52 0.99 4.84 24.74
C GLY A 52 2.17 5.29 23.89
N VAL A 53 2.27 4.85 22.63
CA VAL A 53 3.33 5.28 21.70
C VAL A 53 2.75 6.27 20.69
N PRO A 54 3.20 7.55 20.69
CA PRO A 54 2.76 8.53 19.70
C PRO A 54 3.36 8.19 18.32
N TRP A 55 2.51 8.08 17.31
CA TRP A 55 2.91 7.91 15.92
C TRP A 55 2.21 8.94 15.04
N PRO A 56 2.88 9.47 14.00
CA PRO A 56 2.33 10.56 13.23
C PRO A 56 1.21 10.07 12.32
N ILE A 57 -0.03 10.45 12.66
CA ILE A 57 -1.19 10.36 11.77
C ILE A 57 -1.61 11.79 11.45
N ILE A 58 -1.83 12.07 10.18
CA ILE A 58 -2.53 13.28 9.76
C ILE A 58 -4.01 12.91 9.67
N PRO A 59 -4.91 13.52 10.48
CA PRO A 59 -6.34 13.27 10.36
C PRO A 59 -6.81 13.54 8.93
N SER A 60 -7.71 12.70 8.44
CA SER A 60 -8.35 12.94 7.14
C SER A 60 -9.26 14.16 7.29
N PRO A 61 -9.15 15.18 6.44
CA PRO A 61 -10.18 16.20 6.37
C PRO A 61 -11.50 15.54 5.95
N VAL A 62 -12.62 16.04 6.49
CA VAL A 62 -13.95 15.56 6.07
C VAL A 62 -14.17 15.96 4.61
N TRP A 63 -14.10 14.99 3.72
CA TRP A 63 -14.29 15.19 2.28
C TRP A 63 -15.70 14.83 1.87
N PRO A 64 -16.26 15.51 0.88
CA PRO A 64 -17.44 15.00 0.18
C PRO A 64 -17.09 13.64 -0.47
N PRO A 65 -18.04 12.70 -0.53
CA PRO A 65 -17.78 11.42 -1.18
C PRO A 65 -17.25 11.67 -2.61
N PRO A 66 -16.24 10.90 -3.05
CA PRO A 66 -15.70 11.05 -4.38
C PRO A 66 -16.83 10.91 -5.42
N PRO A 67 -16.80 11.70 -6.50
CA PRO A 67 -17.76 11.51 -7.59
C PRO A 67 -17.62 10.07 -8.10
N ALA A 68 -18.77 9.46 -8.44
CA ALA A 68 -18.81 8.10 -8.97
C ALA A 68 -17.76 7.93 -10.07
N PRO A 69 -17.05 6.78 -10.12
CA PRO A 69 -16.02 6.54 -11.11
C PRO A 69 -16.60 6.78 -12.50
N ARG A 70 -16.10 7.77 -13.23
CA ARG A 70 -16.35 7.86 -14.66
C ARG A 70 -15.73 6.60 -15.27
N ALA A 71 -16.46 5.96 -16.19
CA ALA A 71 -15.92 4.85 -16.99
C ALA A 71 -14.52 5.29 -17.47
N SER A 72 -13.50 4.73 -16.88
CA SER A 72 -12.11 5.17 -17.08
C SER A 72 -11.71 4.82 -18.50
N ALA A 73 -11.05 5.76 -19.17
CA ALA A 73 -10.27 5.44 -20.37
C ALA A 73 -9.34 4.25 -20.04
N PRO A 74 -9.06 3.37 -21.00
CA PRO A 74 -8.15 2.26 -20.76
C PRO A 74 -6.85 2.78 -20.14
N PRO A 75 -6.27 2.07 -19.16
CA PRO A 75 -5.06 2.51 -18.50
C PRO A 75 -3.97 2.77 -19.54
N PRO A 76 -3.12 3.79 -19.34
CA PRO A 76 -2.04 4.06 -20.28
C PRO A 76 -1.12 2.84 -20.36
N PRO A 77 -0.51 2.59 -21.54
CA PRO A 77 0.39 1.46 -21.72
C PRO A 77 1.58 1.57 -20.74
N ALA A 78 2.07 0.40 -20.31
CA ALA A 78 3.28 0.31 -19.50
C ALA A 78 4.48 0.92 -20.25
N GLU A 79 5.33 1.66 -19.53
CA GLU A 79 6.42 2.42 -20.15
C GLU A 79 7.62 1.55 -20.55
N THR A 80 7.76 0.37 -19.94
CA THR A 80 8.84 -0.58 -20.24
C THR A 80 8.28 -1.99 -20.51
N ARG A 81 9.05 -2.82 -21.23
CA ARG A 81 8.70 -4.23 -21.44
C ARG A 81 8.59 -4.98 -20.12
N ALA A 82 9.44 -4.67 -19.15
CA ALA A 82 9.38 -5.29 -17.83
C ALA A 82 8.12 -4.89 -17.07
N ALA A 83 7.73 -3.62 -17.13
CA ALA A 83 6.47 -3.15 -16.54
C ALA A 83 5.24 -3.80 -17.19
N ALA A 84 5.21 -3.91 -18.53
CA ALA A 84 4.16 -4.65 -19.24
C ALA A 84 4.08 -6.11 -18.76
N ARG A 85 5.24 -6.78 -18.65
CA ARG A 85 5.32 -8.16 -18.17
C ARG A 85 4.86 -8.32 -16.72
N ILE A 86 5.13 -7.31 -15.86
CA ILE A 86 4.60 -7.29 -14.48
C ILE A 86 3.07 -7.31 -14.51
N LEU A 87 2.45 -6.44 -15.28
CA LEU A 87 0.99 -6.36 -15.38
C LEU A 87 0.39 -7.68 -15.91
N GLU A 88 1.00 -8.29 -16.93
CA GLU A 88 0.59 -9.61 -17.44
C GLU A 88 0.65 -10.70 -16.35
N VAL A 89 1.71 -10.69 -15.54
CA VAL A 89 1.88 -11.68 -14.44
C VAL A 89 0.83 -11.44 -13.34
N LEU A 90 0.59 -10.19 -12.93
CA LEU A 90 -0.41 -9.85 -11.92
C LEU A 90 -1.82 -10.22 -12.38
N ASP A 91 -2.16 -9.92 -13.63
CA ASP A 91 -3.43 -10.25 -14.24
C ASP A 91 -3.62 -11.78 -14.40
N ALA A 92 -2.54 -12.51 -14.74
CA ALA A 92 -2.57 -13.98 -14.79
C ALA A 92 -2.84 -14.58 -13.40
N VAL A 93 -2.21 -14.03 -12.33
CA VAL A 93 -2.49 -14.44 -10.95
C VAL A 93 -3.97 -14.21 -10.63
N GLN A 94 -4.50 -13.01 -10.89
CA GLN A 94 -5.90 -12.69 -10.61
C GLN A 94 -6.88 -13.63 -11.33
N ARG A 95 -6.60 -13.98 -12.59
CA ARG A 95 -7.49 -14.87 -13.36
C ARG A 95 -7.42 -16.33 -12.94
N THR A 96 -6.25 -16.80 -12.48
CA THR A 96 -6.04 -18.21 -12.15
C THR A 96 -6.14 -18.53 -10.67
N MET A 97 -6.17 -17.50 -9.83
CA MET A 97 -6.23 -17.63 -8.38
C MET A 97 -7.54 -18.28 -7.94
N ARG A 98 -7.41 -19.34 -7.14
CA ARG A 98 -8.50 -20.06 -6.47
C ARG A 98 -8.39 -19.94 -4.96
N GLU A 99 -7.15 -19.78 -4.45
CA GLU A 99 -6.85 -19.61 -3.05
C GLU A 99 -5.75 -18.57 -2.89
N THR A 100 -5.98 -17.60 -2.03
CA THR A 100 -4.95 -16.65 -1.60
C THR A 100 -5.06 -16.44 -0.10
N ARG A 101 -3.92 -16.18 0.53
CA ARG A 101 -3.84 -15.85 1.96
C ARG A 101 -2.59 -15.03 2.24
N TYR A 102 -2.72 -14.09 3.16
CA TYR A 102 -1.57 -13.35 3.65
C TYR A 102 -0.78 -14.19 4.67
N GLN A 103 0.46 -14.49 4.34
CA GLN A 103 1.38 -15.19 5.26
C GLN A 103 2.84 -14.91 4.91
N HIS A 104 3.75 -14.97 5.92
CA HIS A 104 5.16 -14.68 5.68
C HIS A 104 5.92 -15.76 4.92
N ALA A 105 5.47 -17.00 4.94
CA ALA A 105 6.05 -18.07 4.15
C ALA A 105 5.39 -18.09 2.75
N THR A 106 6.17 -17.80 1.71
CA THR A 106 5.65 -17.85 0.33
C THR A 106 5.44 -19.29 -0.11
N VAL A 107 4.21 -19.64 -0.49
CA VAL A 107 3.84 -20.90 -1.12
C VAL A 107 3.05 -20.61 -2.39
N VAL A 108 3.56 -21.03 -3.53
CA VAL A 108 2.88 -20.86 -4.82
C VAL A 108 2.77 -22.19 -5.52
N ARG A 109 1.54 -22.58 -5.85
CA ARG A 109 1.21 -23.75 -6.67
C ARG A 109 0.34 -23.28 -7.84
N GLU A 110 1.01 -22.76 -8.88
CA GLU A 110 0.35 -22.08 -10.01
C GLU A 110 -0.70 -22.94 -10.70
N ARG A 111 -0.42 -24.25 -10.90
CA ARG A 111 -1.38 -25.18 -11.54
C ARG A 111 -2.65 -25.38 -10.72
N GLU A 112 -2.57 -25.22 -9.40
CA GLU A 112 -3.68 -25.34 -8.47
C GLU A 112 -4.37 -23.99 -8.21
N GLY A 113 -3.78 -22.88 -8.66
CA GLY A 113 -4.26 -21.54 -8.40
C GLY A 113 -4.04 -21.08 -6.96
N VAL A 114 -3.01 -21.59 -6.26
CA VAL A 114 -2.73 -21.30 -4.84
C VAL A 114 -1.59 -20.30 -4.73
N TYR A 115 -1.86 -19.17 -4.05
CA TYR A 115 -0.92 -18.05 -3.88
C TYR A 115 -0.95 -17.56 -2.43
N LEU A 116 -0.09 -18.11 -1.58
CA LEU A 116 0.04 -17.77 -0.17
C LEU A 116 1.36 -17.04 0.04
N TRP A 117 1.30 -15.77 0.42
CA TRP A 117 2.47 -14.88 0.53
C TRP A 117 2.19 -13.62 1.33
N ASP A 118 3.24 -12.91 1.70
CA ASP A 118 3.17 -11.50 2.10
C ASP A 118 3.49 -10.58 0.90
N CYS A 119 3.41 -9.26 1.11
CA CYS A 119 3.68 -8.25 0.09
C CYS A 119 5.07 -8.41 -0.56
N SER A 120 6.08 -8.71 0.23
CA SER A 120 7.46 -8.85 -0.25
C SER A 120 7.72 -10.18 -0.95
N GLY A 121 7.08 -11.25 -0.51
CA GLY A 121 7.10 -12.55 -1.17
C GLY A 121 6.46 -12.49 -2.55
N MET A 122 5.29 -11.86 -2.65
CA MET A 122 4.61 -11.59 -3.91
C MET A 122 5.47 -10.74 -4.85
N ALA A 123 5.95 -9.58 -4.38
CA ALA A 123 6.77 -8.69 -5.21
C ALA A 123 8.02 -9.37 -5.74
N ALA A 124 8.72 -10.16 -4.90
CA ALA A 124 9.89 -10.93 -5.32
C ALA A 124 9.54 -12.00 -6.36
N TRP A 125 8.42 -12.69 -6.20
CA TRP A 125 7.96 -13.72 -7.13
C TRP A 125 7.63 -13.13 -8.50
N VAL A 126 6.92 -12.00 -8.54
CA VAL A 126 6.59 -11.27 -9.76
C VAL A 126 7.85 -10.77 -10.46
N LEU A 127 8.77 -10.12 -9.72
CA LEU A 127 10.01 -9.57 -10.31
C LEU A 127 10.94 -10.67 -10.85
N ARG A 128 11.02 -11.84 -10.23
CA ARG A 128 11.82 -12.97 -10.77
C ARG A 128 11.35 -13.36 -12.16
N ARG A 129 10.06 -13.21 -12.47
CA ARG A 129 9.46 -13.55 -13.77
C ARG A 129 9.51 -12.43 -14.79
N ALA A 130 9.23 -11.23 -14.33
CA ALA A 130 9.02 -10.09 -15.21
C ALA A 130 10.27 -9.20 -15.38
N ALA A 131 11.10 -9.08 -14.33
CA ALA A 131 12.24 -8.17 -14.28
C ALA A 131 13.44 -8.79 -13.53
N PRO A 132 14.01 -9.90 -14.01
CA PRO A 132 15.06 -10.64 -13.30
C PRO A 132 16.34 -9.83 -13.10
N VAL A 133 16.65 -8.85 -13.96
CA VAL A 133 17.81 -7.95 -13.78
C VAL A 133 17.59 -7.05 -12.58
N ALA A 134 16.41 -6.46 -12.44
CA ALA A 134 16.03 -5.65 -11.29
C ALA A 134 16.03 -6.49 -10.00
N MET A 135 15.47 -7.71 -10.05
CA MET A 135 15.41 -8.59 -8.88
C MET A 135 16.81 -8.99 -8.36
N ARG A 136 17.82 -9.16 -9.22
CA ARG A 136 19.20 -9.47 -8.80
C ARG A 136 19.85 -8.38 -7.95
N GLN A 137 19.35 -7.14 -7.97
CA GLN A 137 19.83 -6.08 -7.11
C GLN A 137 19.37 -6.24 -5.64
N ILE A 138 18.42 -7.12 -5.42
CA ILE A 138 17.92 -7.46 -4.07
C ILE A 138 18.56 -8.80 -3.67
N THR A 139 19.70 -8.72 -3.00
CA THR A 139 20.55 -9.89 -2.72
C THR A 139 20.01 -10.81 -1.63
N ARG A 140 19.06 -10.34 -0.83
CA ARG A 140 18.48 -11.16 0.25
C ARG A 140 17.62 -12.29 -0.34
N PRO A 141 17.84 -13.58 0.02
CA PRO A 141 17.09 -14.71 -0.53
C PRO A 141 15.58 -14.61 -0.28
N ARG A 142 15.19 -14.13 0.89
CA ARG A 142 13.80 -13.80 1.27
C ARG A 142 13.72 -12.30 1.56
N PRO A 143 13.54 -11.47 0.54
CA PRO A 143 13.49 -10.03 0.73
C PRO A 143 12.27 -9.63 1.56
N VAL A 144 12.41 -8.51 2.24
CA VAL A 144 11.33 -7.85 2.98
C VAL A 144 11.14 -6.44 2.42
N ALA A 145 10.03 -5.77 2.74
CA ALA A 145 9.67 -4.47 2.14
C ALA A 145 10.82 -3.45 2.14
N ARG A 146 11.57 -3.32 3.24
CA ARG A 146 12.73 -2.39 3.32
C ARG A 146 13.85 -2.68 2.31
N ASP A 147 13.95 -3.90 1.77
CA ASP A 147 14.98 -4.24 0.79
C ASP A 147 14.61 -3.69 -0.59
N PHE A 148 13.32 -3.66 -0.92
CA PHE A 148 12.80 -2.97 -2.11
C PHE A 148 12.97 -1.45 -1.99
N VAL A 149 12.65 -0.86 -0.83
CA VAL A 149 12.94 0.56 -0.58
C VAL A 149 14.39 0.89 -0.85
N ARG A 150 15.33 0.11 -0.32
CA ARG A 150 16.77 0.30 -0.54
C ARG A 150 17.18 0.17 -2.01
N ALA A 151 16.60 -0.78 -2.74
CA ALA A 151 16.88 -0.96 -4.17
C ALA A 151 16.43 0.27 -4.97
N ILE A 152 15.24 0.78 -4.69
CA ILE A 152 14.68 1.97 -5.35
C ILE A 152 15.47 3.22 -4.97
N GLU A 153 15.79 3.44 -3.69
CA GLU A 153 16.56 4.61 -3.24
C GLU A 153 17.96 4.70 -3.85
N ARG A 154 18.60 3.55 -4.15
CA ARG A 154 19.91 3.49 -4.79
C ARG A 154 19.84 3.66 -6.30
N ALA A 155 18.67 3.51 -6.89
CA ALA A 155 18.50 3.66 -8.33
C ALA A 155 18.64 5.13 -8.75
N PRO A 156 19.28 5.43 -9.89
CA PRO A 156 19.33 6.79 -10.40
C PRO A 156 17.94 7.24 -10.88
N ALA A 157 17.67 8.55 -10.80
CA ALA A 157 16.41 9.11 -11.24
C ALA A 157 16.37 9.38 -12.77
N GLU A 158 17.51 9.80 -13.35
CA GLU A 158 17.57 10.30 -14.72
C GLU A 158 17.42 9.19 -15.76
N ARG A 159 17.88 7.97 -15.44
CA ARG A 159 17.86 6.82 -16.36
C ARG A 159 17.91 5.50 -15.60
N ALA A 160 17.40 4.45 -16.24
CA ALA A 160 17.47 3.11 -15.65
C ALA A 160 18.93 2.61 -15.59
N ALA A 161 19.34 2.07 -14.43
CA ALA A 161 20.60 1.36 -14.24
C ALA A 161 20.36 0.08 -13.44
N ALA A 162 21.06 -0.99 -13.77
CA ALA A 162 20.91 -2.31 -13.12
C ALA A 162 19.44 -2.79 -13.03
N GLY A 163 18.62 -2.39 -14.00
CA GLY A 163 17.20 -2.76 -14.08
C GLY A 163 16.23 -1.83 -13.34
N TRP A 164 16.73 -0.82 -12.60
CA TRP A 164 15.91 0.10 -11.82
C TRP A 164 16.12 1.56 -12.25
N GLN A 165 15.01 2.32 -12.18
CA GLN A 165 15.00 3.78 -12.19
C GLN A 165 14.14 4.26 -11.03
N ARG A 166 14.61 5.26 -10.27
CA ARG A 166 13.80 5.91 -9.25
C ARG A 166 12.90 6.96 -9.88
N ILE A 167 11.62 6.93 -9.54
CA ILE A 167 10.63 7.94 -9.95
C ILE A 167 10.44 8.87 -8.76
N GLU A 168 10.79 10.13 -8.92
CA GLU A 168 10.80 11.09 -7.82
C GLU A 168 9.43 11.69 -7.52
N ARG A 169 8.62 11.90 -8.55
CA ARG A 169 7.29 12.48 -8.39
C ARG A 169 6.23 11.39 -8.52
N LEU A 170 5.33 11.33 -7.57
CA LEU A 170 4.23 10.36 -7.57
C LEU A 170 3.36 10.45 -8.85
N ALA A 171 3.11 11.66 -9.34
CA ALA A 171 2.35 11.89 -10.57
C ALA A 171 2.99 11.25 -11.81
N ASP A 172 4.29 10.96 -11.77
CA ASP A 172 5.04 10.34 -12.88
C ASP A 172 5.06 8.81 -12.80
N ALA A 173 4.47 8.22 -11.75
CA ALA A 173 4.30 6.77 -11.67
C ALA A 173 3.41 6.26 -12.80
N ARG A 174 3.70 5.04 -13.25
CA ARG A 174 3.04 4.37 -14.39
C ARG A 174 2.66 2.94 -14.03
N PRO A 175 1.72 2.34 -14.75
CA PRO A 175 1.39 0.94 -14.60
C PRO A 175 2.64 0.04 -14.70
N GLY A 176 2.80 -0.86 -13.73
CA GLY A 176 3.94 -1.76 -13.59
C GLY A 176 5.11 -1.20 -12.76
N ASP A 177 5.07 0.06 -12.32
CA ASP A 177 6.01 0.58 -11.34
C ASP A 177 5.75 -0.04 -9.96
N LEU A 178 6.81 -0.20 -9.16
CA LEU A 178 6.69 -0.60 -7.76
C LEU A 178 6.57 0.63 -6.88
N PHE A 179 5.74 0.53 -5.84
CA PHE A 179 5.82 1.41 -4.69
C PHE A 179 6.31 0.63 -3.47
N ALA A 180 7.02 1.32 -2.57
CA ALA A 180 7.41 0.73 -1.30
C ALA A 180 7.62 1.81 -0.24
N TRP A 181 7.42 1.41 1.04
CA TRP A 181 7.76 2.24 2.19
C TRP A 181 8.32 1.41 3.34
N ARG A 182 9.04 2.07 4.24
CA ARG A 182 9.46 1.48 5.51
C ARG A 182 8.39 1.68 6.56
N ARG A 183 8.28 0.72 7.47
CA ARG A 183 7.47 0.91 8.67
C ARG A 183 7.95 2.13 9.44
N PRO A 184 7.06 3.07 9.81
CA PRO A 184 7.41 4.19 10.67
C PRO A 184 7.93 3.72 12.03
N ARG A 185 8.76 4.54 12.67
CA ARG A 185 9.16 4.27 14.06
C ARG A 185 7.92 4.24 14.96
N GLY A 186 7.89 3.28 15.90
CA GLY A 186 6.78 3.17 16.85
C GLY A 186 5.50 2.56 16.26
N PHE A 187 5.40 2.34 14.95
CA PHE A 187 4.22 1.71 14.36
C PHE A 187 4.04 0.27 14.89
N PRO A 188 2.85 -0.11 15.41
CA PRO A 188 2.61 -1.38 16.08
C PRO A 188 2.50 -2.53 15.07
N SER A 189 3.59 -2.88 14.43
CA SER A 189 3.68 -4.00 13.49
C SER A 189 5.06 -4.61 13.54
N ARG A 190 5.17 -5.92 13.29
CA ARG A 190 6.45 -6.62 13.11
C ARG A 190 6.97 -6.54 11.67
N ASN A 191 6.15 -6.08 10.72
CA ASN A 191 6.53 -5.92 9.32
C ASN A 191 7.57 -4.82 9.16
N THR A 192 8.39 -4.91 8.12
CA THR A 192 9.45 -3.91 7.85
C THR A 192 8.97 -2.73 7.00
N GLY A 193 7.71 -2.74 6.59
CA GLY A 193 7.06 -1.81 5.68
C GLY A 193 6.11 -2.53 4.75
N HIS A 194 5.86 -1.96 3.58
CA HIS A 194 4.99 -2.53 2.56
C HIS A 194 5.58 -2.34 1.16
N VAL A 195 5.15 -3.16 0.20
CA VAL A 195 5.54 -3.09 -1.21
C VAL A 195 4.42 -3.67 -2.08
N GLY A 196 4.18 -3.03 -3.22
CA GLY A 196 3.23 -3.48 -4.23
C GLY A 196 3.52 -2.86 -5.58
N PHE A 197 2.59 -3.01 -6.50
CA PHE A 197 2.69 -2.52 -7.88
C PHE A 197 1.60 -1.51 -8.17
N VAL A 198 1.97 -0.42 -8.81
CA VAL A 198 1.01 0.53 -9.40
C VAL A 198 0.41 -0.14 -10.64
N VAL A 199 -0.90 -0.18 -10.76
CA VAL A 199 -1.57 -0.83 -11.90
C VAL A 199 -2.31 0.12 -12.82
N ASP A 200 -2.49 1.37 -12.36
CA ASP A 200 -3.02 2.45 -13.17
C ASP A 200 -2.27 3.75 -12.86
N ARG A 201 -2.50 4.79 -13.66
CA ARG A 201 -1.92 6.12 -13.41
C ARG A 201 -2.49 6.70 -12.11
N PRO A 202 -1.64 7.27 -11.21
CA PRO A 202 -2.12 8.02 -10.07
C PRO A 202 -3.08 9.15 -10.48
N LEU A 203 -4.25 9.22 -9.86
CA LEU A 203 -5.26 10.23 -10.14
C LEU A 203 -5.30 11.26 -9.01
N PRO A 204 -5.19 12.57 -9.31
CA PRO A 204 -5.36 13.60 -8.29
C PRO A 204 -6.71 13.47 -7.59
N VAL A 205 -6.72 13.55 -6.25
CA VAL A 205 -7.96 13.56 -5.47
C VAL A 205 -8.54 14.97 -5.52
N GLN A 206 -9.78 15.11 -6.01
CA GLN A 206 -10.43 16.39 -6.13
C GLN A 206 -10.58 17.07 -4.76
N GLY A 207 -10.21 18.34 -4.68
CA GLY A 207 -10.30 19.11 -3.45
C GLY A 207 -9.16 18.86 -2.45
N MET A 208 -8.21 17.96 -2.75
CA MET A 208 -7.09 17.59 -1.88
C MET A 208 -5.74 17.79 -2.59
N PRO A 209 -5.19 19.02 -2.63
CA PRO A 209 -3.91 19.27 -3.28
C PRO A 209 -2.81 18.36 -2.73
N GLY A 210 -2.03 17.76 -3.65
CA GLY A 210 -0.95 16.85 -3.28
C GLY A 210 -1.40 15.42 -2.92
N ALA A 211 -2.69 15.12 -2.98
CA ALA A 211 -3.20 13.76 -2.78
C ALA A 211 -3.50 13.07 -4.12
N TYR A 212 -3.16 11.79 -4.21
CA TYR A 212 -3.40 10.95 -5.37
C TYR A 212 -4.04 9.62 -4.96
N ALA A 213 -5.14 9.27 -5.60
CA ALA A 213 -5.68 7.92 -5.57
C ALA A 213 -4.82 7.04 -6.48
N VAL A 214 -4.30 5.95 -5.94
CA VAL A 214 -3.39 5.04 -6.64
C VAL A 214 -3.98 3.64 -6.63
N ARG A 215 -4.33 3.14 -7.81
CA ARG A 215 -4.76 1.75 -7.98
C ARG A 215 -3.54 0.86 -7.93
N VAL A 216 -3.58 -0.15 -7.05
CA VAL A 216 -2.43 -1.01 -6.75
C VAL A 216 -2.80 -2.49 -6.81
N ALA A 217 -1.77 -3.32 -7.00
CA ALA A 217 -1.81 -4.76 -6.77
C ALA A 217 -0.80 -5.11 -5.69
N ASP A 218 -1.25 -5.78 -4.64
CA ASP A 218 -0.40 -6.18 -3.53
C ASP A 218 -0.91 -7.43 -2.81
N ALA A 219 -0.18 -7.86 -1.78
CA ALA A 219 -0.64 -8.87 -0.85
C ALA A 219 -0.62 -8.29 0.57
N THR A 220 -1.77 -8.35 1.23
CA THR A 220 -1.99 -7.77 2.55
C THR A 220 -3.02 -8.56 3.35
N SER A 221 -3.04 -8.38 4.67
CA SER A 221 -4.05 -8.98 5.57
C SER A 221 -5.36 -8.18 5.61
N PHE A 222 -5.38 -6.94 5.11
CA PHE A 222 -6.58 -6.08 5.10
C PHE A 222 -6.77 -5.51 3.71
N GLY A 223 -8.02 -5.46 3.22
CA GLY A 223 -8.38 -4.81 1.97
C GLY A 223 -8.10 -3.31 1.97
N HIS A 224 -8.11 -2.74 0.78
CA HIS A 224 -8.07 -1.30 0.52
C HIS A 224 -9.45 -0.79 0.12
N GLN A 225 -9.55 0.45 -0.28
CA GLN A 225 -10.77 0.94 -0.95
C GLN A 225 -10.93 0.25 -2.32
N ASP A 226 -12.17 -0.09 -2.69
CA ASP A 226 -12.51 -0.77 -3.96
C ASP A 226 -11.66 -2.02 -4.21
N ASP A 227 -11.50 -2.83 -3.18
CA ASP A 227 -10.65 -4.02 -3.20
C ASP A 227 -11.30 -5.20 -3.92
N THR A 228 -10.50 -6.02 -4.57
CA THR A 228 -10.95 -7.28 -5.21
C THR A 228 -10.87 -8.49 -4.28
N ARG A 229 -10.29 -8.33 -3.09
CA ARG A 229 -10.32 -9.37 -2.05
C ARG A 229 -11.73 -9.52 -1.52
N ALA A 230 -12.11 -10.73 -1.16
CA ALA A 230 -13.32 -10.92 -0.35
C ALA A 230 -13.11 -10.30 1.03
N ASP A 231 -14.20 -9.89 1.68
CA ASP A 231 -14.19 -9.41 3.07
C ASP A 231 -13.97 -10.58 4.05
N ASP A 232 -12.95 -11.40 3.78
CA ASP A 232 -12.54 -12.51 4.63
C ASP A 232 -11.33 -12.13 5.49
N GLU A 233 -11.14 -12.83 6.59
CA GLU A 233 -10.08 -12.57 7.57
C GLU A 233 -8.67 -12.96 7.06
N ASP A 234 -8.55 -13.69 5.97
CA ASP A 234 -7.30 -14.29 5.50
C ASP A 234 -6.45 -13.36 4.62
N GLY A 235 -7.04 -12.33 4.04
CA GLY A 235 -6.36 -11.40 3.17
C GLY A 235 -5.73 -12.08 1.94
N GLY A 236 -4.54 -11.64 1.52
CA GLY A 236 -3.80 -12.22 0.39
C GLY A 236 -3.63 -11.26 -0.77
N PHE A 237 -3.57 -11.78 -2.00
CA PHE A 237 -3.41 -11.00 -3.22
C PHE A 237 -4.72 -10.31 -3.61
N GLY A 238 -4.62 -9.07 -4.08
CA GLY A 238 -5.74 -8.34 -4.64
C GLY A 238 -5.34 -7.02 -5.26
N PHE A 239 -6.34 -6.36 -5.85
CA PHE A 239 -6.26 -5.01 -6.38
C PHE A 239 -7.11 -4.09 -5.52
N GLY A 240 -6.55 -2.98 -5.09
CA GLY A 240 -7.27 -2.00 -4.29
C GLY A 240 -6.79 -0.59 -4.57
N THR A 241 -7.36 0.40 -3.89
CA THR A 241 -7.01 1.81 -4.04
C THR A 241 -6.49 2.36 -2.72
N LEU A 242 -5.27 2.88 -2.74
CA LEU A 242 -4.65 3.66 -1.67
C LEU A 242 -4.76 5.15 -2.02
N VAL A 243 -4.63 6.03 -1.02
CA VAL A 243 -4.30 7.44 -1.27
C VAL A 243 -2.88 7.69 -0.79
N PHE A 244 -2.08 8.32 -1.63
CA PHE A 244 -0.76 8.82 -1.28
C PHE A 244 -0.76 10.34 -1.24
N LEU A 245 -0.15 10.90 -0.19
CA LEU A 245 0.08 12.35 -0.08
C LEU A 245 1.51 12.66 -0.51
N THR A 246 1.70 13.86 -1.08
CA THR A 246 3.00 14.33 -1.54
C THR A 246 3.42 15.62 -0.85
N ASP A 247 4.73 15.86 -0.81
CA ASP A 247 5.28 17.18 -0.52
C ASP A 247 5.17 18.12 -1.74
N GLU A 248 5.65 19.36 -1.57
CA GLU A 248 5.66 20.38 -2.63
C GLU A 248 6.49 19.97 -3.87
N ALA A 249 7.48 19.09 -3.69
CA ALA A 249 8.27 18.54 -4.79
C ALA A 249 7.57 17.36 -5.49
N GLY A 250 6.39 16.93 -5.01
CA GLY A 250 5.62 15.82 -5.54
C GLY A 250 6.08 14.45 -5.06
N ARG A 251 6.94 14.36 -4.03
CA ARG A 251 7.44 13.10 -3.48
C ARG A 251 6.44 12.54 -2.47
N GLY A 252 6.19 11.23 -2.50
CA GLY A 252 5.28 10.55 -1.58
C GLY A 252 5.76 10.64 -0.12
N THR A 253 4.89 11.10 0.79
CA THR A 253 5.19 11.34 2.21
C THR A 253 4.30 10.60 3.17
N SER A 254 3.12 10.18 2.73
CA SER A 254 2.13 9.54 3.60
C SER A 254 1.18 8.67 2.78
N TYR A 255 0.53 7.70 3.44
CA TYR A 255 -0.50 6.89 2.80
C TYR A 255 -1.77 6.79 3.63
N GLY A 256 -2.91 6.76 2.95
CA GLY A 256 -4.21 6.37 3.48
C GLY A 256 -4.55 4.98 2.98
N TRP A 257 -4.69 4.02 3.93
CA TRP A 257 -4.87 2.61 3.61
C TRP A 257 -6.19 2.31 2.91
N LEU A 258 -7.25 2.98 3.34
CA LEU A 258 -8.60 2.85 2.77
C LEU A 258 -8.89 3.90 1.68
N GLY A 259 -7.86 4.31 0.95
CA GLY A 259 -8.02 5.30 -0.10
C GLY A 259 -8.58 6.63 0.42
N THR A 260 -9.58 7.17 -0.27
CA THR A 260 -10.28 8.40 0.14
C THR A 260 -11.20 8.20 1.36
N GLN A 261 -11.44 6.94 1.77
CA GLN A 261 -12.21 6.60 2.97
C GLN A 261 -11.33 6.52 4.23
N SER A 262 -10.03 6.78 4.11
CA SER A 262 -9.11 6.75 5.25
C SER A 262 -9.43 7.85 6.25
N GLU A 263 -9.60 7.50 7.53
CA GLU A 263 -9.78 8.46 8.63
C GLU A 263 -8.51 9.22 8.97
N GLY A 264 -7.35 8.72 8.54
CA GLY A 264 -6.05 9.33 8.72
C GLY A 264 -4.98 8.77 7.80
N TYR A 265 -3.84 9.45 7.75
CA TYR A 265 -2.71 9.12 6.88
C TYR A 265 -1.47 8.80 7.70
N VAL A 266 -0.86 7.66 7.41
CA VAL A 266 0.39 7.23 8.06
C VAL A 266 1.57 7.93 7.39
N VAL A 267 2.32 8.69 8.16
CA VAL A 267 3.48 9.44 7.67
C VAL A 267 4.69 8.52 7.52
N THR A 268 5.11 8.32 6.29
CA THR A 268 6.34 7.61 5.91
C THR A 268 6.70 7.94 4.47
N PRO A 269 7.98 8.12 4.12
CA PRO A 269 8.39 8.30 2.74
C PRO A 269 7.97 7.11 1.87
N ILE A 270 7.32 7.40 0.74
CA ILE A 270 6.93 6.41 -0.26
C ILE A 270 7.86 6.57 -1.45
N VAL A 271 8.55 5.49 -1.80
CA VAL A 271 9.44 5.48 -2.97
C VAL A 271 8.79 4.72 -4.13
N ILE A 272 9.00 5.22 -5.34
CA ILE A 272 8.51 4.62 -6.59
C ILE A 272 9.71 4.16 -7.41
N GLY A 273 9.66 2.91 -7.88
CA GLY A 273 10.71 2.33 -8.70
C GLY A 273 10.16 1.76 -10.00
N ARG A 274 10.68 2.22 -11.13
CA ARG A 274 10.39 1.69 -12.45
C ARG A 274 11.41 0.61 -12.81
N VAL A 275 10.92 -0.54 -13.26
CA VAL A 275 11.80 -1.60 -13.72
C VAL A 275 11.91 -1.60 -15.23
N SER A 276 13.13 -1.83 -15.75
CA SER A 276 13.41 -1.80 -17.18
C SER A 276 13.74 -3.18 -17.76
N ARG A 277 14.24 -4.10 -16.93
CA ARG A 277 14.66 -5.46 -17.32
C ARG A 277 14.59 -6.45 -16.17
#